data_21ab9ca4e6c5d127e199f43eacdfbdcd
#
_entry.id   21ab9ca4e6c5d127e199f43eacdfbdcd
#
_cell.length_a   1.000
_cell.length_b   1.000
_cell.length_c   1.000
_cell.angle_alpha   90.00
_cell.angle_beta   90.00
_cell.angle_gamma   90.00
#
_symmetry.space_group_name_H-M   'P 1'
#
loop_
_entity.id
_entity.type
_entity.pdbx_description
1 polymer ?
#
loop_
_entity_poly.entity_id
_entity_poly.type
_entity_poly.pdbx_seq_one_letter_code
_entity_poly.pdbx_strand_id
1 'polypeptide(L)'
;MGVRPLGSLMMGDRFILGLGQISEMTGVSPRQLRYWEKRGYIQPLAKKDGETRQYKAKTVVTILGIKHFLDEGYTLQAAVKKMTVYDQQIHKLHQFIRRSYHGVVKIDGHNAVDLGFFDLEQTQRLYGILDSDKVYYQVLPADQAPVVPENPAE
;
A
#
# COMPACT_ATOMS: atom_id res chain seq x y z
N MET A 1 2.29 26.49 0.13
CA MET A 1 1.35 25.39 0.48
C MET A 1 1.85 24.15 -0.22
N GLY A 2 2.44 23.21 0.51
CA GLY A 2 3.00 22.01 -0.11
C GLY A 2 1.90 21.13 -0.70
N VAL A 3 1.97 20.88 -1.99
CA VAL A 3 1.14 19.89 -2.70
C VAL A 3 1.43 18.54 -2.07
N ARG A 4 0.45 17.96 -1.39
CA ARG A 4 0.58 16.63 -0.79
C ARG A 4 0.66 15.61 -1.93
N PRO A 5 1.67 14.74 -1.95
CA PRO A 5 1.81 13.77 -3.03
C PRO A 5 0.56 12.89 -3.14
N LEU A 6 0.07 12.69 -4.36
CA LEU A 6 -1.08 11.84 -4.71
C LEU A 6 -1.05 10.46 -4.01
N GLY A 7 0.14 9.94 -3.71
CA GLY A 7 0.30 8.71 -2.93
C GLY A 7 -0.33 8.74 -1.53
N SER A 8 -0.47 9.92 -0.90
CA SER A 8 -1.16 10.04 0.39
C SER A 8 -2.69 9.96 0.27
N LEU A 9 -3.23 10.27 -0.91
CA LEU A 9 -4.66 10.13 -1.22
C LEU A 9 -5.02 8.67 -1.53
N MET A 10 -4.11 7.92 -2.14
CA MET A 10 -4.33 6.51 -2.48
C MET A 10 -4.22 5.57 -1.27
N MET A 11 -3.62 5.99 -0.16
CA MET A 11 -3.44 5.14 1.04
C MET A 11 -4.67 5.10 1.97
N GLY A 12 -5.81 5.64 1.57
CA GLY A 12 -7.11 5.41 2.24
C GLY A 12 -7.22 5.84 3.71
N ASP A 13 -6.23 6.55 4.27
CA ASP A 13 -6.22 6.94 5.69
C ASP A 13 -7.36 7.91 6.06
N ARG A 14 -8.04 8.49 5.07
CA ARG A 14 -9.17 9.41 5.25
C ARG A 14 -10.54 8.76 5.06
N PHE A 15 -10.60 7.56 4.51
CA PHE A 15 -11.87 6.87 4.34
C PHE A 15 -12.24 6.17 5.64
N ILE A 16 -13.33 6.65 6.23
CA ILE A 16 -13.88 6.13 7.47
C ILE A 16 -15.20 5.44 7.11
N LEU A 17 -15.34 4.20 7.55
CA LEU A 17 -16.47 3.33 7.24
C LEU A 17 -17.12 2.84 8.53
N GLY A 18 -18.45 2.81 8.53
CA GLY A 18 -19.23 2.21 9.60
C GLY A 18 -19.27 0.67 9.51
N LEU A 19 -19.61 0.01 10.61
CA LEU A 19 -19.67 -1.46 10.68
C LEU A 19 -20.62 -2.06 9.64
N GLY A 20 -21.76 -1.44 9.38
CA GLY A 20 -22.74 -1.88 8.37
C GLY A 20 -22.15 -1.86 6.95
N GLN A 21 -21.50 -0.76 6.59
CA GLN A 21 -20.85 -0.61 5.28
C GLN A 21 -19.74 -1.66 5.08
N ILE A 22 -18.95 -1.91 6.12
CA ILE A 22 -17.90 -2.95 6.06
C ILE A 22 -18.52 -4.33 5.87
N SER A 23 -19.59 -4.64 6.61
CA SER A 23 -20.31 -5.92 6.48
C SER A 23 -20.83 -6.14 5.05
N GLU A 24 -21.43 -5.10 4.47
CA GLU A 24 -21.94 -5.14 3.09
C GLU A 24 -20.81 -5.34 2.07
N MET A 25 -19.73 -4.57 2.20
CA MET A 25 -18.58 -4.64 1.29
C MET A 25 -17.81 -5.96 1.36
N THR A 26 -17.70 -6.56 2.55
CA THR A 26 -16.85 -7.74 2.77
C THR A 26 -17.62 -9.05 2.80
N GLY A 27 -18.95 -9.00 2.97
CA GLY A 27 -19.78 -10.19 3.20
C GLY A 27 -19.56 -10.85 4.57
N VAL A 28 -18.80 -10.23 5.46
CA VAL A 28 -18.59 -10.70 6.82
C VAL A 28 -19.67 -10.13 7.73
N SER A 29 -20.39 -10.99 8.46
CA SER A 29 -21.51 -10.54 9.28
C SER A 29 -21.09 -9.57 10.40
N PRO A 30 -21.97 -8.63 10.81
CA PRO A 30 -21.68 -7.72 11.92
C PRO A 30 -21.33 -8.43 13.22
N ARG A 31 -21.89 -9.63 13.44
CA ARG A 31 -21.56 -10.48 14.60
C ARG A 31 -20.13 -10.98 14.56
N GLN A 32 -19.67 -11.44 13.40
CA GLN A 32 -18.28 -11.89 13.20
C GLN A 32 -17.31 -10.72 13.35
N LEU A 33 -17.62 -9.54 12.76
CA LEU A 33 -16.79 -8.35 12.87
C LEU A 33 -16.61 -7.90 14.32
N ARG A 34 -17.69 -7.90 15.11
CA ARG A 34 -17.63 -7.58 16.56
C ARG A 34 -16.80 -8.61 17.33
N TYR A 35 -16.89 -9.88 16.96
CA TYR A 35 -16.06 -10.93 17.55
C TYR A 35 -14.59 -10.72 17.23
N TRP A 36 -14.25 -10.40 15.97
CA TRP A 36 -12.87 -10.11 15.55
C TRP A 36 -12.30 -8.88 16.25
N GLU A 37 -13.13 -7.84 16.43
CA GLU A 37 -12.77 -6.64 17.21
C GLU A 37 -12.48 -7.00 18.67
N LYS A 38 -13.38 -7.75 19.31
CA LYS A 38 -13.21 -8.22 20.71
C LYS A 38 -11.93 -9.06 20.89
N ARG A 39 -11.53 -9.81 19.86
CA ARG A 39 -10.32 -10.62 19.87
C ARG A 39 -9.06 -9.82 19.47
N GLY A 40 -9.20 -8.55 19.14
CA GLY A 40 -8.09 -7.69 18.71
C GLY A 40 -7.57 -7.98 17.30
N TYR A 41 -8.31 -8.73 16.48
CA TYR A 41 -7.91 -9.05 15.10
C TYR A 41 -8.13 -7.88 14.16
N ILE A 42 -9.09 -7.02 14.46
CA ILE A 42 -9.34 -5.75 13.78
C ILE A 42 -9.50 -4.65 14.83
N GLN A 43 -9.17 -3.42 14.46
CA GLN A 43 -9.23 -2.30 15.39
C GLN A 43 -10.14 -1.19 14.83
N PRO A 44 -11.15 -0.73 15.62
CA PRO A 44 -11.90 0.45 15.29
C PRO A 44 -11.05 1.71 15.50
N LEU A 45 -11.48 2.82 14.92
CA LEU A 45 -11.00 4.13 15.33
C LEU A 45 -11.36 4.40 16.79
N ALA A 46 -10.52 5.18 17.47
CA ALA A 46 -10.79 5.59 18.85
C ALA A 46 -12.20 6.23 18.95
N LYS A 47 -12.97 5.75 19.92
CA LYS A 47 -14.36 6.14 20.15
C LYS A 47 -14.45 7.24 21.19
N LYS A 48 -15.32 8.23 20.94
CA LYS A 48 -15.93 9.01 22.02
C LYS A 48 -17.20 8.28 22.47
N ASP A 49 -17.54 8.41 23.74
CA ASP A 49 -18.75 7.77 24.27
C ASP A 49 -20.00 8.18 23.47
N GLY A 50 -20.79 7.18 23.05
CA GLY A 50 -22.00 7.37 22.26
C GLY A 50 -21.84 7.36 20.75
N GLU A 51 -20.64 7.35 20.21
CA GLU A 51 -20.43 7.33 18.75
C GLU A 51 -20.54 5.92 18.14
N THR A 52 -21.00 5.87 16.88
CA THR A 52 -21.03 4.64 16.08
C THR A 52 -19.61 4.16 15.78
N ARG A 53 -19.39 2.83 15.84
CA ARG A 53 -18.11 2.22 15.47
C ARG A 53 -17.68 2.59 14.05
N GLN A 54 -16.50 3.11 13.93
CA GLN A 54 -15.87 3.53 12.70
C GLN A 54 -14.52 2.84 12.51
N TYR A 55 -14.15 2.58 11.27
CA TYR A 55 -12.92 1.90 10.90
C TYR A 55 -12.26 2.61 9.73
N LYS A 56 -10.94 2.54 9.67
CA LYS A 56 -10.18 3.00 8.51
C LYS A 56 -10.36 2.04 7.33
N ALA A 57 -10.23 2.53 6.10
CA ALA A 57 -10.25 1.69 4.89
C ALA A 57 -9.23 0.53 4.94
N LYS A 58 -8.07 0.74 5.57
CA LYS A 58 -7.09 -0.34 5.81
C LYS A 58 -7.70 -1.53 6.55
N THR A 59 -8.62 -1.32 7.47
CA THR A 59 -9.30 -2.39 8.20
C THR A 59 -10.15 -3.26 7.26
N VAL A 60 -10.74 -2.69 6.22
CA VAL A 60 -11.48 -3.45 5.19
C VAL A 60 -10.54 -4.42 4.47
N VAL A 61 -9.35 -3.98 4.09
CA VAL A 61 -8.33 -4.83 3.45
C VAL A 61 -7.93 -5.99 4.38
N THR A 62 -7.73 -5.70 5.66
CA THR A 62 -7.43 -6.74 6.67
C THR A 62 -8.57 -7.76 6.78
N ILE A 63 -9.83 -7.29 6.81
CA ILE A 63 -11.02 -8.17 6.89
C ILE A 63 -11.11 -9.06 5.64
N LEU A 64 -10.96 -8.48 4.45
CA LEU A 64 -10.97 -9.23 3.19
C LEU A 64 -9.84 -10.27 3.12
N GLY A 65 -8.64 -9.92 3.59
CA GLY A 65 -7.52 -10.86 3.66
C GLY A 65 -7.75 -12.01 4.64
N ILE A 66 -8.30 -11.74 5.83
CA ILE A 66 -8.68 -12.78 6.77
C ILE A 66 -9.76 -13.69 6.15
N LYS A 67 -10.79 -13.09 5.53
CA LYS A 67 -11.86 -13.83 4.85
C LYS A 67 -11.30 -14.72 3.74
N HIS A 68 -10.42 -14.21 2.89
CA HIS A 68 -9.76 -14.97 1.83
C HIS A 68 -9.09 -16.24 2.38
N PHE A 69 -8.30 -16.14 3.46
CA PHE A 69 -7.68 -17.30 4.06
C PHE A 69 -8.68 -18.26 4.74
N LEU A 70 -9.79 -17.75 5.27
CA LEU A 70 -10.87 -18.60 5.77
C LEU A 70 -11.54 -19.38 4.64
N ASP A 71 -11.78 -18.74 3.49
CA ASP A 71 -12.35 -19.35 2.29
C ASP A 71 -11.41 -20.43 1.69
N GLU A 72 -10.09 -20.28 1.87
CA GLU A 72 -9.08 -21.30 1.57
C GLU A 72 -9.02 -22.47 2.59
N GLY A 73 -9.84 -22.44 3.64
CA GLY A 73 -9.93 -23.49 4.65
C GLY A 73 -9.01 -23.34 5.87
N TYR A 74 -8.34 -22.21 6.03
CA TYR A 74 -7.56 -21.96 7.26
C TYR A 74 -8.47 -21.68 8.45
N THR A 75 -8.02 -22.07 9.65
CA THR A 75 -8.66 -21.61 10.88
C THR A 75 -8.56 -20.11 11.04
N LEU A 76 -9.47 -19.48 11.79
CA LEU A 76 -9.44 -18.03 12.01
C LEU A 76 -8.10 -17.55 12.59
N GLN A 77 -7.52 -18.30 13.54
CA GLN A 77 -6.20 -17.97 14.10
C GLN A 77 -5.10 -17.99 13.02
N ALA A 78 -5.09 -19.02 12.17
CA ALA A 78 -4.13 -19.14 11.09
C ALA A 78 -4.32 -18.04 10.03
N ALA A 79 -5.57 -17.74 9.68
CA ALA A 79 -5.93 -16.66 8.74
C ALA A 79 -5.44 -15.29 9.25
N VAL A 80 -5.68 -14.97 10.50
CA VAL A 80 -5.19 -13.72 11.13
C VAL A 80 -3.67 -13.65 11.14
N LYS A 81 -2.99 -14.75 11.51
CA LYS A 81 -1.51 -14.80 11.50
C LYS A 81 -0.95 -14.57 10.10
N LYS A 82 -1.52 -15.23 9.07
CA LYS A 82 -1.11 -15.05 7.67
C LYS A 82 -1.32 -13.60 7.24
N MET A 83 -2.47 -13.01 7.54
CA MET A 83 -2.76 -11.61 7.19
C MET A 83 -1.82 -10.63 7.89
N THR A 84 -1.45 -10.89 9.15
CA THR A 84 -0.47 -10.07 9.88
C THR A 84 0.90 -10.09 9.21
N VAL A 85 1.38 -11.28 8.81
CA VAL A 85 2.66 -11.41 8.09
C VAL A 85 2.61 -10.70 6.75
N TYR A 86 1.51 -10.86 6.00
CA TYR A 86 1.29 -10.18 4.73
C TYR A 86 1.30 -8.66 4.88
N ASP A 87 0.57 -8.12 5.88
CA ASP A 87 0.54 -6.68 6.15
C ASP A 87 1.94 -6.12 6.48
N GLN A 88 2.74 -6.86 7.25
CA GLN A 88 4.13 -6.48 7.55
C GLN A 88 5.02 -6.46 6.30
N GLN A 89 4.87 -7.42 5.41
CA GLN A 89 5.61 -7.47 4.14
C GLN A 89 5.23 -6.30 3.23
N ILE A 90 3.94 -6.04 3.07
CA ILE A 90 3.43 -4.90 2.29
C ILE A 90 3.88 -3.57 2.90
N HIS A 91 3.88 -3.44 4.23
CA HIS A 91 4.38 -2.24 4.89
C HIS A 91 5.87 -1.98 4.57
N LYS A 92 6.71 -3.02 4.62
CA LYS A 92 8.13 -2.91 4.24
C LYS A 92 8.31 -2.55 2.77
N LEU A 93 7.51 -3.15 1.88
CA LEU A 93 7.51 -2.80 0.46
C LEU A 93 7.13 -1.33 0.24
N HIS A 94 6.08 -0.86 0.89
CA HIS A 94 5.68 0.55 0.81
C HIS A 94 6.76 1.49 1.36
N GLN A 95 7.44 1.12 2.44
CA GLN A 95 8.57 1.91 2.96
C GLN A 95 9.71 1.98 1.96
N PHE A 96 10.03 0.85 1.31
CA PHE A 96 11.06 0.79 0.27
C PHE A 96 10.68 1.69 -0.92
N ILE A 97 9.49 1.49 -1.49
CA ILE A 97 9.02 2.28 -2.64
C ILE A 97 9.01 3.78 -2.31
N ARG A 98 8.52 4.18 -1.14
CA ARG A 98 8.47 5.59 -0.73
C ARG A 98 9.86 6.23 -0.65
N ARG A 99 10.90 5.46 -0.33
CA ARG A 99 12.28 5.95 -0.19
C ARG A 99 13.06 5.89 -1.49
N SER A 100 12.76 4.90 -2.33
CA SER A 100 13.50 4.67 -3.57
C SER A 100 12.85 5.30 -4.80
N TYR A 101 11.55 5.59 -4.78
CA TYR A 101 10.85 6.16 -5.93
C TYR A 101 11.15 7.65 -6.08
N HIS A 102 11.77 8.03 -7.20
CA HIS A 102 12.12 9.41 -7.54
C HIS A 102 11.33 9.95 -8.74
N GLY A 103 10.55 9.12 -9.41
CA GLY A 103 9.70 9.53 -10.53
C GLY A 103 9.73 8.53 -11.67
N VAL A 104 9.05 8.92 -12.76
CA VAL A 104 9.07 8.17 -14.02
C VAL A 104 9.77 9.04 -15.07
N VAL A 105 10.73 8.46 -15.76
CA VAL A 105 11.53 9.08 -16.81
C VAL A 105 11.41 8.27 -18.11
N LYS A 106 11.96 8.77 -19.19
CA LYS A 106 12.12 7.99 -20.43
C LYS A 106 13.59 7.69 -20.69
N ILE A 107 13.88 6.42 -20.98
CA ILE A 107 15.19 5.93 -21.38
C ILE A 107 15.00 5.14 -22.67
N ASP A 108 15.66 5.55 -23.76
CA ASP A 108 15.59 4.92 -25.08
C ASP A 108 14.14 4.69 -25.57
N GLY A 109 13.24 5.64 -25.26
CA GLY A 109 11.82 5.59 -25.65
C GLY A 109 10.92 4.78 -24.72
N HIS A 110 11.46 4.01 -23.77
CA HIS A 110 10.71 3.24 -22.79
C HIS A 110 10.43 4.03 -21.50
N ASN A 111 9.32 3.75 -20.86
CA ASN A 111 9.06 4.28 -19.51
C ASN A 111 9.97 3.59 -18.50
N ALA A 112 10.63 4.37 -17.68
CA ALA A 112 11.52 3.90 -16.64
C ALA A 112 11.16 4.51 -15.30
N VAL A 113 11.15 3.70 -14.25
CA VAL A 113 11.00 4.16 -12.87
C VAL A 113 12.38 4.43 -12.30
N ASP A 114 12.63 5.66 -11.90
CA ASP A 114 13.85 6.04 -11.18
C ASP A 114 13.77 5.53 -9.74
N LEU A 115 14.65 4.60 -9.39
CA LEU A 115 14.72 3.95 -8.08
C LEU A 115 15.82 4.55 -7.18
N GLY A 116 16.43 5.66 -7.59
CA GLY A 116 17.44 6.35 -6.82
C GLY A 116 18.87 5.83 -7.06
N PHE A 117 19.73 6.09 -6.11
CA PHE A 117 21.13 5.69 -6.22
C PHE A 117 21.30 4.18 -6.06
N PHE A 118 22.12 3.61 -6.96
CA PHE A 118 22.48 2.19 -6.93
C PHE A 118 23.57 1.91 -5.91
N ASP A 119 24.48 2.84 -5.71
CA ASP A 119 25.66 2.75 -4.84
C ASP A 119 25.58 3.76 -3.67
N LEU A 120 26.34 3.50 -2.61
CA LEU A 120 26.41 4.36 -1.44
C LEU A 120 27.15 5.67 -1.71
N GLU A 121 28.07 5.67 -2.67
CA GLU A 121 28.86 6.81 -3.13
C GLU A 121 28.03 7.75 -4.02
N GLN A 122 26.80 7.36 -4.38
CA GLN A 122 25.87 8.14 -5.19
C GLN A 122 26.43 8.47 -6.61
N THR A 123 27.26 7.60 -7.15
CA THR A 123 27.85 7.78 -8.47
C THR A 123 27.01 7.20 -9.60
N GLN A 124 26.07 6.29 -9.26
CA GLN A 124 25.22 5.59 -10.22
C GLN A 124 23.75 5.60 -9.76
N ARG A 125 22.83 5.60 -10.73
CA ARG A 125 21.38 5.52 -10.48
C ARG A 125 20.80 4.27 -11.09
N LEU A 126 19.83 3.68 -10.41
CA LEU A 126 19.11 2.48 -10.81
C LEU A 126 17.75 2.86 -11.41
N TYR A 127 17.46 2.29 -12.57
CA TYR A 127 16.19 2.44 -13.26
C TYR A 127 15.53 1.08 -13.50
N GLY A 128 14.23 0.99 -13.21
CA GLY A 128 13.40 -0.14 -13.60
C GLY A 128 12.69 0.18 -14.92
N ILE A 129 13.06 -0.49 -16.00
CA ILE A 129 12.48 -0.27 -17.33
C ILE A 129 11.22 -1.10 -17.47
N LEU A 130 10.13 -0.44 -17.89
CA LEU A 130 8.84 -1.06 -18.16
C LEU A 130 8.69 -1.22 -19.69
N ASP A 131 8.85 -2.43 -20.17
CA ASP A 131 8.70 -2.79 -21.58
C ASP A 131 7.63 -3.86 -21.73
N SER A 132 6.43 -3.46 -22.20
CA SER A 132 5.26 -4.30 -22.42
C SER A 132 5.00 -5.28 -21.27
N ASP A 133 5.53 -6.51 -21.37
CA ASP A 133 5.35 -7.58 -20.39
C ASP A 133 6.58 -7.84 -19.52
N LYS A 134 7.65 -7.04 -19.68
CA LYS A 134 8.94 -7.27 -19.03
C LYS A 134 9.35 -6.08 -18.18
N VAL A 135 9.95 -6.39 -17.06
CA VAL A 135 10.67 -5.43 -16.23
C VAL A 135 12.12 -5.86 -16.19
N TYR A 136 13.01 -4.95 -16.55
CA TYR A 136 14.44 -5.14 -16.40
C TYR A 136 15.09 -3.90 -15.80
N TYR A 137 16.33 -4.01 -15.37
CA TYR A 137 17.00 -2.93 -14.68
C TYR A 137 18.17 -2.40 -15.49
N GLN A 138 18.37 -1.08 -15.41
CA GLN A 138 19.50 -0.40 -16.01
C GLN A 138 20.15 0.50 -14.97
N VAL A 139 21.48 0.55 -14.99
CA VAL A 139 22.27 1.45 -14.15
C VAL A 139 22.95 2.46 -15.05
N LEU A 140 22.81 3.74 -14.74
CA LEU A 140 23.45 4.83 -15.47
C LEU A 140 24.30 5.67 -14.51
N PRO A 141 25.39 6.30 -14.99
CA PRO A 141 26.11 7.32 -14.22
C PRO A 141 25.16 8.43 -13.76
N ALA A 142 25.33 8.91 -12.53
CA ALA A 142 24.43 9.90 -11.93
C ALA A 142 24.44 11.24 -12.67
N ASP A 143 25.58 11.61 -13.30
CA ASP A 143 25.75 12.79 -14.14
C ASP A 143 25.08 12.69 -15.53
N GLN A 144 24.67 11.48 -15.93
CA GLN A 144 23.94 11.19 -17.17
C GLN A 144 22.47 10.84 -16.89
N ALA A 145 21.96 11.14 -15.71
CA ALA A 145 20.58 10.86 -15.33
C ALA A 145 19.60 11.59 -16.28
N PRO A 146 18.58 10.87 -16.82
CA PRO A 146 17.55 11.51 -17.63
C PRO A 146 16.79 12.56 -16.81
N VAL A 147 16.44 13.67 -17.44
CA VAL A 147 15.65 14.70 -16.80
C VAL A 147 14.25 14.15 -16.52
N VAL A 148 13.80 14.23 -15.29
CA VAL A 148 12.40 13.94 -14.93
C VAL A 148 11.53 14.96 -15.66
N PRO A 149 10.56 14.55 -16.52
CA PRO A 149 9.66 15.51 -17.14
C PRO A 149 8.94 16.28 -16.03
N GLU A 150 8.95 17.59 -16.07
CA GLU A 150 8.12 18.40 -15.20
C GLU A 150 6.67 17.93 -15.32
N ASN A 151 6.05 17.70 -14.18
CA ASN A 151 4.70 17.16 -14.12
C ASN A 151 3.76 18.12 -14.88
N PRO A 152 3.01 17.69 -15.92
CA PRO A 152 2.13 18.58 -16.68
C PRO A 152 0.88 19.04 -15.90
N ALA A 153 0.93 19.02 -14.57
CA ALA A 153 -0.15 19.37 -13.64
C ALA A 153 0.25 20.54 -12.73
N GLU A 154 0.92 21.59 -13.28
CA GLU A 154 0.89 22.95 -12.74
C GLU A 154 0.18 23.89 -13.69
#